data_20124c8404e1c7f56756e83eacd5158b
#
_entry.id   20124c8404e1c7f56756e83eacd5158b
#
_cell.length_a   1.000
_cell.length_b   1.000
_cell.length_c   1.000
_cell.angle_alpha   90.00
_cell.angle_beta   90.00
_cell.angle_gamma   90.00
#
_symmetry.space_group_name_H-M   'P 1'
#
loop_
_entity.id
_entity.type
_entity.pdbx_description
1 polymer ?
#
loop_
_entity_poly.entity_id
_entity_poly.type
_entity_poly.pdbx_seq_one_letter_code
_entity_poly.pdbx_strand_id
1 'polypeptide(L)'
;MSELGASKNDYIKSEEKRLYEEYKKKISDLKKESKKPKESSVQIFTKGLLPIYVLYLLSLSPTNGNEISHSISIKTNGKWTPSTGGIYPLLKRMEEDDLIIGEWDNPNKRFQKIYKITEKGLRELENKKVILKSKIEDSLEVFKIIYNDLYFLAKETLIKIWLKSLFVYLY
;
A
#
# COMPACT_ATOMS: atom_id res chain seq x y z
N MET A 1 63.66 -9.91 9.64
CA MET A 1 62.63 -9.02 10.25
C MET A 1 61.50 -8.68 9.29
N SER A 2 61.15 -9.56 8.32
CA SER A 2 60.10 -9.27 7.30
C SER A 2 58.83 -10.14 7.41
N GLU A 3 58.78 -11.16 8.23
CA GLU A 3 57.60 -12.06 8.32
C GLU A 3 56.49 -11.60 9.27
N LEU A 4 56.81 -10.78 10.29
CA LEU A 4 55.80 -10.25 11.23
C LEU A 4 54.91 -9.14 10.65
N GLY A 5 55.33 -8.46 9.59
CA GLY A 5 54.58 -7.40 8.93
C GLY A 5 53.46 -7.92 8.00
N ALA A 6 53.72 -9.05 7.32
CA ALA A 6 52.76 -9.68 6.43
C ALA A 6 51.57 -10.27 7.21
N SER A 7 51.79 -10.95 8.32
CA SER A 7 50.79 -11.55 9.19
C SER A 7 49.81 -10.51 9.81
N LYS A 8 50.34 -9.34 10.21
CA LYS A 8 49.49 -8.27 10.80
C LYS A 8 48.64 -7.60 9.76
N ASN A 9 49.09 -7.46 8.54
CA ASN A 9 48.33 -6.84 7.45
C ASN A 9 47.22 -7.79 6.93
N ASP A 10 47.51 -9.08 6.90
CA ASP A 10 46.51 -10.12 6.53
C ASP A 10 45.44 -10.25 7.60
N TYR A 11 45.78 -10.16 8.88
CA TYR A 11 44.86 -10.12 9.99
C TYR A 11 43.92 -8.89 9.88
N ILE A 12 44.47 -7.70 9.66
CA ILE A 12 43.66 -6.47 9.50
C ILE A 12 42.68 -6.60 8.33
N LYS A 13 43.12 -7.07 7.16
CA LYS A 13 42.27 -7.29 5.98
C LYS A 13 41.18 -8.30 6.23
N SER A 14 41.45 -9.38 6.95
CA SER A 14 40.44 -10.38 7.29
C SER A 14 39.39 -9.83 8.23
N GLU A 15 39.81 -8.99 9.20
CA GLU A 15 38.91 -8.36 10.16
C GLU A 15 38.07 -7.26 9.51
N GLU A 16 38.63 -6.46 8.61
CA GLU A 16 37.86 -5.50 7.79
C GLU A 16 36.80 -6.19 6.95
N LYS A 17 37.15 -7.29 6.30
CA LYS A 17 36.18 -8.08 5.52
C LYS A 17 35.04 -8.64 6.39
N ARG A 18 35.38 -9.15 7.58
CA ARG A 18 34.39 -9.65 8.54
C ARG A 18 33.41 -8.55 8.97
N LEU A 19 33.93 -7.40 9.38
CA LEU A 19 33.16 -6.25 9.82
C LEU A 19 32.29 -5.70 8.69
N TYR A 20 32.78 -5.70 7.47
CA TYR A 20 32.00 -5.29 6.29
C TYR A 20 30.83 -6.22 6.01
N GLU A 21 31.02 -7.53 6.10
CA GLU A 21 29.95 -8.51 5.91
C GLU A 21 28.93 -8.45 7.07
N GLU A 22 29.35 -8.28 8.30
CA GLU A 22 28.47 -8.04 9.44
C GLU A 22 27.63 -6.75 9.26
N TYR A 23 28.26 -5.67 8.84
CA TYR A 23 27.58 -4.42 8.54
C TYR A 23 26.53 -4.58 7.43
N LYS A 24 26.92 -5.22 6.32
CA LYS A 24 26.00 -5.54 5.22
C LYS A 24 24.80 -6.36 5.68
N LYS A 25 25.02 -7.39 6.48
CA LYS A 25 23.98 -8.23 7.05
C LYS A 25 23.04 -7.40 7.93
N LYS A 26 23.58 -6.59 8.82
CA LYS A 26 22.81 -5.72 9.72
C LYS A 26 21.97 -4.69 8.97
N ILE A 27 22.50 -4.07 7.91
CA ILE A 27 21.77 -3.18 7.02
C ILE A 27 20.65 -3.93 6.27
N SER A 28 20.92 -5.15 5.80
CA SER A 28 19.91 -6.00 5.15
C SER A 28 18.77 -6.34 6.10
N ASP A 29 19.08 -6.69 7.34
CA ASP A 29 18.07 -7.05 8.35
C ASP A 29 17.24 -5.83 8.78
N LEU A 30 17.87 -4.68 8.98
CA LEU A 30 17.16 -3.41 9.22
C LEU A 30 16.25 -3.02 8.05
N LYS A 31 16.72 -3.23 6.80
CA LYS A 31 15.88 -3.01 5.61
C LYS A 31 14.72 -4.00 5.51
N LYS A 32 14.87 -5.24 5.98
CA LYS A 32 13.78 -6.22 6.06
C LYS A 32 12.77 -5.86 7.16
N GLU A 33 13.25 -5.39 8.31
CA GLU A 33 12.37 -4.90 9.39
C GLU A 33 11.59 -3.65 9.01
N SER A 34 12.22 -2.70 8.31
CA SER A 34 11.53 -1.51 7.79
C SER A 34 10.56 -1.85 6.65
N LYS A 35 10.76 -2.98 5.96
CA LYS A 35 9.89 -3.50 4.89
C LYS A 35 8.87 -4.52 5.39
N LYS A 36 8.83 -4.84 6.70
CA LYS A 36 7.65 -5.56 7.22
C LYS A 36 6.47 -4.68 6.86
N PRO A 37 5.56 -5.12 5.99
CA PRO A 37 4.39 -4.34 5.72
C PRO A 37 3.73 -4.15 7.08
N LYS A 38 3.55 -2.91 7.51
CA LYS A 38 2.41 -2.64 8.37
C LYS A 38 1.29 -3.33 7.64
N GLU A 39 0.68 -4.36 8.22
CA GLU A 39 -0.56 -4.93 7.72
C GLU A 39 -1.56 -3.78 7.70
N SER A 40 -1.45 -3.00 6.67
CA SER A 40 -2.39 -1.92 6.45
C SER A 40 -3.63 -2.61 5.93
N SER A 41 -4.77 -2.29 6.49
CA SER A 41 -6.12 -2.54 5.96
C SER A 41 -6.22 -2.33 4.43
N VAL A 42 -5.24 -1.70 3.84
CA VAL A 42 -4.96 -1.35 2.46
C VAL A 42 -4.70 -2.55 1.54
N GLN A 43 -4.14 -3.67 2.02
CA GLN A 43 -3.92 -4.86 1.17
C GLN A 43 -5.23 -5.53 0.76
N ILE A 44 -6.26 -5.43 1.59
CA ILE A 44 -7.60 -5.97 1.32
C ILE A 44 -8.22 -5.26 0.09
N PHE A 45 -7.95 -3.97 -0.09
CA PHE A 45 -8.54 -3.16 -1.18
C PHE A 45 -7.72 -3.16 -2.47
N THR A 46 -6.42 -3.47 -2.41
CA THR A 46 -5.50 -3.24 -3.54
C THR A 46 -5.81 -4.14 -4.75
N LYS A 47 -6.14 -5.42 -4.54
CA LYS A 47 -6.36 -6.34 -5.67
C LYS A 47 -7.68 -6.10 -6.42
N GLY A 48 -8.74 -5.69 -5.71
CA GLY A 48 -10.07 -5.52 -6.29
C GLY A 48 -10.40 -4.07 -6.66
N LEU A 49 -10.03 -3.12 -5.82
CA LEU A 49 -10.44 -1.72 -5.97
C LEU A 49 -9.45 -0.87 -6.76
N LEU A 50 -8.15 -1.19 -6.74
CA LEU A 50 -7.15 -0.38 -7.43
C LEU A 50 -7.43 -0.25 -8.93
N PRO A 51 -7.75 -1.33 -9.68
CA PRO A 51 -8.01 -1.20 -11.11
C PRO A 51 -9.16 -0.25 -11.43
N ILE A 52 -10.28 -0.39 -10.73
CA ILE A 52 -11.45 0.47 -10.97
C ILE A 52 -11.18 1.92 -10.55
N TYR A 53 -10.42 2.13 -9.49
CA TYR A 53 -10.11 3.46 -9.01
C TYR A 53 -9.12 4.19 -9.94
N VAL A 54 -8.20 3.45 -10.57
CA VAL A 54 -7.32 3.97 -11.63
C VAL A 54 -8.15 4.39 -12.84
N LEU A 55 -9.09 3.56 -13.33
CA LEU A 55 -9.98 3.94 -14.43
C LEU A 55 -10.81 5.18 -14.07
N TYR A 56 -11.32 5.25 -12.85
CA TYR A 56 -12.05 6.43 -12.37
C TYR A 56 -11.19 7.70 -12.40
N LEU A 57 -9.96 7.64 -11.91
CA LEU A 57 -9.07 8.82 -11.95
C LEU A 57 -8.75 9.23 -13.39
N LEU A 58 -8.49 8.28 -14.27
CA LEU A 58 -8.22 8.55 -15.69
C LEU A 58 -9.47 9.03 -16.45
N SER A 59 -10.67 8.73 -15.98
CA SER A 59 -11.92 9.30 -16.53
C SER A 59 -12.09 10.78 -16.19
N LEU A 60 -11.44 11.27 -15.15
CA LEU A 60 -11.46 12.69 -14.77
C LEU A 60 -10.47 13.50 -15.59
N SER A 61 -9.25 13.00 -15.76
CA SER A 61 -8.22 13.63 -16.59
C SER A 61 -7.08 12.67 -16.91
N PRO A 62 -6.42 12.80 -18.09
CA PRO A 62 -5.20 12.09 -18.38
C PRO A 62 -4.10 12.43 -17.38
N THR A 63 -3.33 11.42 -16.96
CA THR A 63 -2.26 11.62 -15.97
C THR A 63 -1.25 10.48 -15.98
N ASN A 64 -0.17 10.60 -15.20
CA ASN A 64 0.87 9.59 -15.08
C ASN A 64 0.69 8.70 -13.83
N GLY A 65 1.47 7.61 -13.76
CA GLY A 65 1.35 6.63 -12.67
C GLY A 65 1.66 7.19 -11.27
N ASN A 66 2.58 8.15 -11.16
CA ASN A 66 2.92 8.78 -9.87
C ASN A 66 1.78 9.67 -9.39
N GLU A 67 1.19 10.46 -10.28
CA GLU A 67 0.04 11.32 -9.95
C GLU A 67 -1.20 10.49 -9.61
N ILE A 68 -1.41 9.33 -10.22
CA ILE A 68 -2.46 8.40 -9.83
C ILE A 68 -2.25 7.97 -8.36
N SER A 69 -1.05 7.52 -8.00
CA SER A 69 -0.72 7.12 -6.63
C SER A 69 -0.91 8.27 -5.63
N HIS A 70 -0.44 9.46 -5.99
CA HIS A 70 -0.57 10.67 -5.19
C HIS A 70 -2.04 11.07 -4.98
N SER A 71 -2.83 11.07 -6.05
CA SER A 71 -4.27 11.36 -6.01
C SER A 71 -5.03 10.39 -5.11
N ILE A 72 -4.69 9.09 -5.15
CA ILE A 72 -5.29 8.08 -4.26
C ILE A 72 -4.93 8.40 -2.80
N SER A 73 -3.67 8.72 -2.53
CA SER A 73 -3.22 9.08 -1.19
C SER A 73 -3.98 10.29 -0.63
N ILE A 74 -4.09 11.38 -1.40
CA ILE A 74 -4.82 12.59 -0.99
C ILE A 74 -6.29 12.26 -0.73
N LYS A 75 -6.97 11.61 -1.69
CA LYS A 75 -8.42 11.30 -1.59
C LYS A 75 -8.75 10.35 -0.43
N THR A 76 -7.78 9.60 0.06
CA THR A 76 -7.92 8.69 1.20
C THR A 76 -7.28 9.19 2.48
N ASN A 77 -6.91 10.47 2.55
CA ASN A 77 -6.22 11.09 3.70
C ASN A 77 -4.97 10.30 4.13
N GLY A 78 -4.17 9.86 3.16
CA GLY A 78 -2.96 9.06 3.38
C GLY A 78 -3.20 7.61 3.82
N LYS A 79 -4.46 7.18 3.97
CA LYS A 79 -4.79 5.82 4.41
C LYS A 79 -4.49 4.77 3.36
N TRP A 80 -4.45 5.15 2.09
CA TRP A 80 -4.13 4.28 0.97
C TRP A 80 -3.21 4.99 -0.03
N THR A 81 -1.97 4.49 -0.10
CA THR A 81 -0.95 4.98 -1.07
C THR A 81 -0.40 3.78 -1.83
N PRO A 82 -0.92 3.51 -3.04
CA PRO A 82 -0.41 2.42 -3.86
C PRO A 82 1.07 2.64 -4.21
N SER A 83 1.88 1.59 -4.11
CA SER A 83 3.29 1.66 -4.47
C SER A 83 3.49 1.66 -5.99
N THR A 84 4.62 2.18 -6.45
CA THR A 84 5.03 2.12 -7.86
C THR A 84 5.06 0.68 -8.37
N GLY A 85 5.49 -0.28 -7.54
CA GLY A 85 5.45 -1.72 -7.85
C GLY A 85 4.03 -2.29 -8.04
N GLY A 86 2.99 -1.61 -7.53
CA GLY A 86 1.59 -1.97 -7.75
C GLY A 86 0.96 -1.25 -8.95
N ILE A 87 1.27 0.03 -9.12
CA ILE A 87 0.67 0.89 -10.17
C ILE A 87 1.17 0.53 -11.56
N TYR A 88 2.48 0.48 -11.79
CA TYR A 88 3.01 0.32 -13.15
C TYR A 88 2.70 -1.04 -13.79
N PRO A 89 2.76 -2.19 -13.09
CA PRO A 89 2.30 -3.45 -13.65
C PRO A 89 0.81 -3.47 -13.96
N LEU A 90 0.01 -2.73 -13.18
CA LEU A 90 -1.43 -2.58 -13.45
C LEU A 90 -1.67 -1.75 -14.71
N LEU A 91 -1.04 -0.58 -14.83
CA LEU A 91 -1.16 0.28 -16.01
C LEU A 91 -0.73 -0.45 -17.28
N LYS A 92 0.35 -1.24 -17.23
CA LYS A 92 0.79 -2.07 -18.35
C LYS A 92 -0.31 -3.06 -18.78
N ARG A 93 -0.90 -3.80 -17.85
CA ARG A 93 -2.00 -4.74 -18.16
C ARG A 93 -3.23 -4.02 -18.71
N MET A 94 -3.59 -2.88 -18.13
CA MET A 94 -4.73 -2.09 -18.63
C MET A 94 -4.51 -1.57 -20.05
N GLU A 95 -3.27 -1.27 -20.43
CA GLU A 95 -2.88 -0.87 -21.77
C GLU A 95 -2.91 -2.10 -22.72
N GLU A 96 -2.44 -3.27 -22.29
CA GLU A 96 -2.55 -4.55 -23.02
C GLU A 96 -4.01 -4.97 -23.23
N ASP A 97 -4.89 -4.63 -22.27
CA ASP A 97 -6.33 -4.88 -22.35
C ASP A 97 -7.11 -3.79 -23.12
N ASP A 98 -6.44 -2.81 -23.73
CA ASP A 98 -7.03 -1.65 -24.43
C ASP A 98 -7.98 -0.79 -23.56
N LEU A 99 -7.86 -0.83 -22.24
CA LEU A 99 -8.67 -0.02 -21.35
C LEU A 99 -8.14 1.42 -21.21
N ILE A 100 -6.84 1.59 -21.46
CA ILE A 100 -6.13 2.87 -21.43
C ILE A 100 -5.13 2.92 -22.58
N ILE A 101 -4.73 4.14 -22.94
CA ILE A 101 -3.64 4.40 -23.89
C ILE A 101 -2.59 5.23 -23.16
N GLY A 102 -1.32 4.84 -23.30
CA GLY A 102 -0.19 5.57 -22.75
C GLY A 102 0.64 6.25 -23.82
N GLU A 103 0.81 7.56 -23.72
CA GLU A 103 1.62 8.39 -24.62
C GLU A 103 2.78 9.03 -23.84
N TRP A 104 3.96 9.11 -24.44
CA TRP A 104 5.09 9.78 -23.85
C TRP A 104 4.93 11.31 -23.99
N ASP A 105 5.14 12.06 -22.89
CA ASP A 105 5.09 13.52 -22.87
C ASP A 105 6.09 14.14 -23.86
N ASN A 106 7.25 13.51 -24.00
CA ASN A 106 8.27 13.88 -24.97
C ASN A 106 8.77 12.61 -25.68
N PRO A 107 8.47 12.43 -26.99
CA PRO A 107 8.88 11.25 -27.76
C PRO A 107 10.39 11.01 -27.75
N ASN A 108 11.20 12.08 -27.65
CA ASN A 108 12.65 12.02 -27.72
C ASN A 108 13.31 11.74 -26.36
N LYS A 109 12.69 12.15 -25.26
CA LYS A 109 13.29 12.05 -23.92
C LYS A 109 12.62 11.00 -23.04
N ARG A 110 11.41 10.58 -23.33
CA ARG A 110 10.64 9.53 -22.61
C ARG A 110 10.68 9.66 -21.08
N PHE A 111 10.56 10.88 -20.57
CA PHE A 111 10.60 11.12 -19.13
C PHE A 111 9.35 10.63 -18.41
N GLN A 112 8.19 10.84 -19.05
CA GLN A 112 6.93 10.62 -18.39
C GLN A 112 5.91 10.06 -19.38
N LYS A 113 5.23 8.97 -19.00
CA LYS A 113 4.15 8.38 -19.77
C LYS A 113 2.82 8.85 -19.21
N ILE A 114 2.02 9.53 -20.02
CA ILE A 114 0.69 10.01 -19.70
C ILE A 114 -0.33 8.99 -20.19
N TYR A 115 -1.23 8.59 -19.33
CA TYR A 115 -2.27 7.62 -19.64
C TYR A 115 -3.62 8.30 -19.80
N LYS A 116 -4.40 7.85 -20.76
CA LYS A 116 -5.77 8.27 -21.06
C LYS A 116 -6.68 7.05 -21.03
N ILE A 117 -7.89 7.20 -20.52
CA ILE A 117 -8.89 6.14 -20.60
C ILE A 117 -9.45 6.05 -22.02
N THR A 118 -9.74 4.83 -22.49
CA THR A 118 -10.41 4.58 -23.76
C THR A 118 -11.92 4.49 -23.57
N GLU A 119 -12.68 4.45 -24.68
CA GLU A 119 -14.12 4.14 -24.61
C GLU A 119 -14.39 2.75 -24.00
N LYS A 120 -13.54 1.77 -24.30
CA LYS A 120 -13.61 0.43 -23.70
C LYS A 120 -13.38 0.53 -22.18
N GLY A 121 -12.38 1.31 -21.78
CA GLY A 121 -12.11 1.58 -20.35
C GLY A 121 -13.26 2.27 -19.63
N LEU A 122 -13.93 3.22 -20.29
CA LEU A 122 -15.12 3.87 -19.73
C LEU A 122 -16.28 2.89 -19.53
N ARG A 123 -16.55 2.04 -20.52
CA ARG A 123 -17.56 0.98 -20.40
C ARG A 123 -17.25 0.01 -19.28
N GLU A 124 -15.98 -0.41 -19.17
CA GLU A 124 -15.52 -1.30 -18.09
C GLU A 124 -15.66 -0.64 -16.72
N LEU A 125 -15.35 0.65 -16.60
CA LEU A 125 -15.55 1.43 -15.37
C LEU A 125 -17.01 1.41 -14.94
N GLU A 126 -17.95 1.73 -15.83
CA GLU A 126 -19.37 1.77 -15.50
C GLU A 126 -19.91 0.38 -15.12
N ASN A 127 -19.54 -0.66 -15.86
CA ASN A 127 -19.91 -2.03 -15.52
C ASN A 127 -19.40 -2.44 -14.12
N LYS A 128 -18.15 -2.15 -13.81
CA LYS A 128 -17.58 -2.48 -12.50
C LYS A 128 -18.16 -1.65 -11.36
N LYS A 129 -18.53 -0.39 -11.60
CA LYS A 129 -19.23 0.44 -10.61
C LYS A 129 -20.55 -0.21 -10.19
N VAL A 130 -21.34 -0.71 -11.16
CA VAL A 130 -22.60 -1.39 -10.88
C VAL A 130 -22.36 -2.67 -10.06
N ILE A 131 -21.45 -3.52 -10.49
CA ILE A 131 -21.17 -4.81 -9.83
C ILE A 131 -20.61 -4.63 -8.41
N LEU A 132 -19.76 -3.63 -8.22
CA LEU A 132 -19.09 -3.41 -6.94
C LEU A 132 -19.93 -2.63 -5.93
N LYS A 133 -20.95 -1.91 -6.37
CA LYS A 133 -21.76 -1.06 -5.48
C LYS A 133 -22.30 -1.85 -4.29
N SER A 134 -23.11 -2.89 -4.54
CA SER A 134 -23.69 -3.71 -3.47
C SER A 134 -22.61 -4.35 -2.59
N LYS A 135 -21.55 -4.90 -3.20
CA LYS A 135 -20.47 -5.53 -2.45
C LYS A 135 -19.74 -4.57 -1.52
N ILE A 136 -19.57 -3.31 -1.92
CA ILE A 136 -18.97 -2.28 -1.08
C ILE A 136 -19.94 -1.90 0.05
N GLU A 137 -21.21 -1.71 -0.27
CA GLU A 137 -22.26 -1.38 0.71
C GLU A 137 -22.38 -2.48 1.77
N ASP A 138 -22.49 -3.75 1.36
CA ASP A 138 -22.53 -4.91 2.27
C ASP A 138 -21.26 -4.99 3.15
N SER A 139 -20.08 -4.75 2.56
CA SER A 139 -18.83 -4.76 3.32
C SER A 139 -18.77 -3.64 4.35
N LEU A 140 -19.23 -2.43 4.01
CA LEU A 140 -19.32 -1.31 4.94
C LEU A 140 -20.25 -1.61 6.11
N GLU A 141 -21.38 -2.26 5.85
CA GLU A 141 -22.32 -2.67 6.89
C GLU A 141 -21.68 -3.69 7.84
N VAL A 142 -21.06 -4.73 7.30
CA VAL A 142 -20.35 -5.74 8.11
C VAL A 142 -19.24 -5.10 8.95
N PHE A 143 -18.41 -4.23 8.37
CA PHE A 143 -17.38 -3.51 9.14
C PHE A 143 -17.97 -2.66 10.25
N LYS A 144 -19.09 -1.99 10.02
CA LYS A 144 -19.78 -1.18 11.02
C LYS A 144 -20.30 -2.03 12.17
N ILE A 145 -20.90 -3.19 11.88
CA ILE A 145 -21.37 -4.14 12.89
C ILE A 145 -20.21 -4.62 13.75
N ILE A 146 -19.15 -5.15 13.11
CA ILE A 146 -17.96 -5.65 13.83
C ILE A 146 -17.31 -4.55 14.67
N TYR A 147 -17.21 -3.34 14.13
CA TYR A 147 -16.65 -2.20 14.87
C TYR A 147 -17.48 -1.87 16.13
N ASN A 148 -18.81 -1.86 15.99
CA ASN A 148 -19.71 -1.61 17.10
C ASN A 148 -19.61 -2.70 18.17
N ASP A 149 -19.61 -3.98 17.76
CA ASP A 149 -19.52 -5.12 18.68
C ASP A 149 -18.20 -5.11 19.46
N LEU A 150 -17.09 -4.83 18.77
CA LEU A 150 -15.77 -4.84 19.43
C LEU A 150 -15.49 -3.63 20.30
N TYR A 151 -16.01 -2.46 19.95
CA TYR A 151 -15.56 -1.21 20.57
C TYR A 151 -16.65 -0.45 21.33
N PHE A 152 -17.95 -0.65 21.02
CA PHE A 152 -19.04 0.03 21.71
C PHE A 152 -19.76 -0.85 22.73
N LEU A 153 -20.11 -2.08 22.40
CA LEU A 153 -20.79 -2.99 23.35
C LEU A 153 -19.89 -3.34 24.53
N ALA A 154 -18.58 -3.49 24.32
CA ALA A 154 -17.63 -3.72 25.39
C ALA A 154 -17.57 -2.55 26.39
N LYS A 155 -17.68 -1.30 25.95
CA LYS A 155 -17.72 -0.13 26.83
C LYS A 155 -18.99 -0.08 27.68
N GLU A 156 -20.15 -0.32 27.09
CA GLU A 156 -21.41 -0.35 27.85
C GLU A 156 -21.45 -1.48 28.88
N THR A 157 -20.92 -2.66 28.52
CA THR A 157 -20.85 -3.80 29.43
C THR A 157 -19.89 -3.53 30.60
N LEU A 158 -18.72 -2.92 30.32
CA LEU A 158 -17.78 -2.53 31.38
C LEU A 158 -18.35 -1.45 32.30
N ILE A 159 -19.06 -0.46 31.75
CA ILE A 159 -19.74 0.57 32.54
C ILE A 159 -20.85 -0.05 33.43
N LYS A 160 -21.63 -0.97 32.89
CA LYS A 160 -22.67 -1.70 33.63
C LYS A 160 -22.07 -2.57 34.75
N ILE A 161 -20.94 -3.26 34.48
CA ILE A 161 -20.23 -4.06 35.51
C ILE A 161 -19.65 -3.14 36.56
N TRP A 162 -19.04 -2.03 36.19
CA TRP A 162 -18.47 -1.04 37.11
C TRP A 162 -19.54 -0.39 38.00
N LEU A 163 -20.67 0.02 37.42
CA LEU A 163 -21.82 0.53 38.16
C LEU A 163 -22.40 -0.52 39.11
N LYS A 164 -22.51 -1.79 38.69
CA LYS A 164 -22.95 -2.88 39.57
C LYS A 164 -21.99 -3.11 40.71
N SER A 165 -20.68 -3.07 40.49
CA SER A 165 -19.69 -3.22 41.57
C SER A 165 -19.73 -2.05 42.55
N LEU A 166 -19.95 -0.83 42.09
CA LEU A 166 -20.11 0.35 42.94
C LEU A 166 -21.36 0.23 43.84
N PHE A 167 -22.45 -0.31 43.33
CA PHE A 167 -23.70 -0.50 44.08
C PHE A 167 -23.55 -1.55 45.17
N VAL A 168 -22.70 -2.57 44.98
CA VAL A 168 -22.42 -3.62 45.99
C VAL A 168 -21.51 -3.10 47.12
N TYR A 169 -20.72 -2.05 46.89
CA TYR A 169 -19.87 -1.44 47.91
C TYR A 169 -20.55 -0.32 48.71
N LEU A 170 -21.75 0.12 48.28
CA LEU A 170 -22.49 1.22 48.92
C LEU A 170 -23.68 0.74 49.79
N TYR A 171 -23.95 -0.56 49.79
CA TYR A 171 -24.93 -1.22 50.63
C TYR A 171 -24.37 -2.48 51.28
#